data_f967080d28b18012cbd78899d1586f71
#
_entry.id   f967080d28b18012cbd78899d1586f71
#
_cell.length_a   1.000
_cell.length_b   1.000
_cell.length_c   1.000
_cell.angle_alpha   90.00
_cell.angle_beta   90.00
_cell.angle_gamma   90.00
#
_symmetry.space_group_name_H-M   'P 1'
#
loop_
_entity.id
_entity.type
_entity.pdbx_description
1 polymer ?
#
loop_
_entity_poly.entity_id
_entity_poly.type
_entity_poly.pdbx_seq_one_letter_code
_entity_poly.pdbx_strand_id
1 'polypeptide(L)'
;MLDLGPLMKRRASGLTADQKQKISLGRGLVREDVAAILFDEPLTVIDPHLKWLLRRKLKEVHTRFRHTLVYVTHDQNEALTFADKVVVMYNGEVVQLGTPQELFERPAHRFVGYFIGSPGMNFLSCSLDADGVRIDGTDAVLGDHWLAAARDFPGAKLELGIRPEFVSLSSSTDLTSLPARITRVEDLGNYKLVTAQLGPHTLKAKLDEDAEAPAERANLAFAPARTLLYADGRLIG
;
A
#
# COMPACT_ATOMS: atom_id res chain seq x y z
N MET A 1 -31.52 -1.24 -1.00
CA MET A 1 -30.12 -1.64 -0.83
C MET A 1 -29.28 -1.30 -2.08
N LEU A 2 -29.47 -2.00 -3.22
CA LEU A 2 -28.76 -1.74 -4.49
C LEU A 2 -29.58 -0.86 -5.45
N ASP A 3 -30.72 -0.37 -5.03
CA ASP A 3 -31.69 0.42 -5.82
C ASP A 3 -32.04 -0.22 -7.17
N LEU A 4 -32.41 -1.50 -7.13
CA LEU A 4 -32.80 -2.28 -8.32
C LEU A 4 -34.27 -2.09 -8.73
N GLY A 5 -35.08 -1.40 -7.90
CA GLY A 5 -36.51 -1.17 -8.16
C GLY A 5 -36.82 -0.65 -9.57
N PRO A 6 -36.14 0.40 -10.03
CA PRO A 6 -36.36 0.95 -11.39
C PRO A 6 -36.01 -0.01 -12.53
N LEU A 7 -35.21 -1.05 -12.24
CA LEU A 7 -34.73 -2.03 -13.23
C LEU A 7 -35.62 -3.27 -13.35
N MET A 8 -36.49 -3.52 -12.37
CA MET A 8 -37.29 -4.78 -12.28
C MET A 8 -38.10 -5.11 -13.52
N LYS A 9 -38.59 -4.11 -14.25
CA LYS A 9 -39.41 -4.28 -15.46
C LYS A 9 -38.64 -4.09 -16.77
N ARG A 10 -37.31 -3.83 -16.69
CA ARG A 10 -36.47 -3.65 -17.89
C ARG A 10 -36.00 -4.97 -18.46
N ARG A 11 -35.94 -5.06 -19.80
CA ARG A 11 -35.32 -6.22 -20.47
C ARG A 11 -33.81 -6.18 -20.29
N ALA A 12 -33.20 -7.34 -20.09
CA ALA A 12 -31.73 -7.46 -19.86
C ALA A 12 -30.91 -6.89 -21.03
N SER A 13 -31.40 -6.94 -22.26
CA SER A 13 -30.73 -6.39 -23.46
C SER A 13 -30.60 -4.85 -23.43
N GLY A 14 -31.47 -4.17 -22.69
CA GLY A 14 -31.46 -2.70 -22.56
C GLY A 14 -30.74 -2.19 -21.32
N LEU A 15 -30.01 -3.03 -20.57
CA LEU A 15 -29.29 -2.65 -19.37
C LEU A 15 -27.85 -2.27 -19.68
N THR A 16 -27.34 -1.22 -19.02
CA THR A 16 -25.92 -0.84 -19.05
C THR A 16 -25.05 -1.85 -18.31
N ALA A 17 -23.74 -1.82 -18.52
CA ALA A 17 -22.79 -2.69 -17.82
C ALA A 17 -22.87 -2.52 -16.30
N ASP A 18 -22.93 -1.28 -15.81
CA ASP A 18 -23.14 -0.93 -14.40
C ASP A 18 -24.43 -1.55 -13.83
N GLN A 19 -25.56 -1.43 -14.56
CA GLN A 19 -26.85 -2.01 -14.14
C GLN A 19 -26.80 -3.53 -14.07
N LYS A 20 -26.16 -4.18 -15.04
CA LYS A 20 -25.94 -5.63 -15.04
C LYS A 20 -25.08 -6.09 -13.85
N GLN A 21 -24.04 -5.32 -13.54
CA GLN A 21 -23.15 -5.59 -12.40
C GLN A 21 -23.89 -5.48 -11.07
N LYS A 22 -24.70 -4.42 -10.87
CA LYS A 22 -25.56 -4.26 -9.68
C LYS A 22 -26.55 -5.43 -9.50
N ILE A 23 -27.14 -5.89 -10.60
CA ILE A 23 -28.03 -7.07 -10.56
C ILE A 23 -27.27 -8.33 -10.21
N SER A 24 -26.08 -8.55 -10.76
CA SER A 24 -25.22 -9.69 -10.44
C SER A 24 -24.84 -9.70 -8.95
N LEU A 25 -24.44 -8.55 -8.40
CA LEU A 25 -24.21 -8.38 -6.96
C LEU A 25 -25.46 -8.75 -6.14
N GLY A 26 -26.61 -8.21 -6.52
CA GLY A 26 -27.88 -8.49 -5.85
C GLY A 26 -28.22 -9.97 -5.81
N ARG A 27 -27.99 -10.69 -6.90
CA ARG A 27 -28.22 -12.15 -6.96
C ARG A 27 -27.37 -12.93 -5.94
N GLY A 28 -26.13 -12.55 -5.73
CA GLY A 28 -25.28 -13.18 -4.71
C GLY A 28 -25.77 -12.89 -3.29
N LEU A 29 -26.17 -11.64 -3.05
CA LEU A 29 -26.50 -11.14 -1.71
C LEU A 29 -27.87 -11.59 -1.16
N VAL A 30 -28.80 -12.00 -2.01
CA VAL A 30 -30.13 -12.45 -1.56
C VAL A 30 -30.18 -13.93 -1.15
N ARG A 31 -29.09 -14.65 -1.32
CA ARG A 31 -29.00 -16.05 -0.93
C ARG A 31 -28.68 -16.17 0.55
N GLU A 32 -29.56 -16.79 1.30
CA GLU A 32 -29.41 -17.00 2.74
C GLU A 32 -28.82 -18.38 3.09
N ASP A 33 -28.84 -19.32 2.13
CA ASP A 33 -28.48 -20.72 2.27
C ASP A 33 -27.03 -21.03 1.86
N VAL A 34 -26.14 -20.02 1.84
CA VAL A 34 -24.75 -20.16 1.37
C VAL A 34 -23.74 -19.99 2.50
N ALA A 35 -22.68 -20.81 2.50
CA ALA A 35 -21.58 -20.72 3.44
C ALA A 35 -20.67 -19.51 3.17
N ALA A 36 -20.51 -19.13 1.89
CA ALA A 36 -19.71 -18.00 1.47
C ALA A 36 -20.22 -17.40 0.17
N ILE A 37 -19.94 -16.12 -0.05
CA ILE A 37 -20.23 -15.41 -1.30
C ILE A 37 -18.87 -14.96 -1.87
N LEU A 38 -18.62 -15.32 -3.13
CA LEU A 38 -17.40 -14.96 -3.84
C LEU A 38 -17.69 -13.85 -4.85
N PHE A 39 -16.95 -12.77 -4.77
CA PHE A 39 -16.98 -11.66 -5.70
C PHE A 39 -15.65 -11.60 -6.46
N ASP A 40 -15.73 -11.63 -7.78
CA ASP A 40 -14.59 -11.45 -8.66
C ASP A 40 -14.74 -10.12 -9.38
N GLU A 41 -13.87 -9.16 -9.04
CA GLU A 41 -13.83 -7.80 -9.58
C GLU A 41 -15.21 -7.10 -9.60
N PRO A 42 -16.00 -7.11 -8.50
CA PRO A 42 -17.42 -6.77 -8.55
C PRO A 42 -17.70 -5.28 -8.80
N LEU A 43 -16.72 -4.39 -8.70
CA LEU A 43 -16.90 -2.95 -8.87
C LEU A 43 -16.12 -2.37 -10.06
N THR A 44 -15.49 -3.19 -10.89
CA THR A 44 -14.60 -2.72 -11.98
C THR A 44 -15.29 -1.79 -12.96
N VAL A 45 -16.52 -2.09 -13.36
CA VAL A 45 -17.30 -1.29 -14.34
C VAL A 45 -18.23 -0.26 -13.69
N ILE A 46 -18.15 -0.10 -12.38
CA ILE A 46 -18.99 0.83 -11.61
C ILE A 46 -18.37 2.24 -11.63
N ASP A 47 -19.21 3.25 -11.76
CA ASP A 47 -18.79 4.65 -11.65
C ASP A 47 -18.06 4.90 -10.30
N PRO A 48 -16.90 5.60 -10.31
CA PRO A 48 -16.12 5.87 -9.10
C PRO A 48 -16.94 6.50 -7.95
N HIS A 49 -17.89 7.38 -8.25
CA HIS A 49 -18.77 8.00 -7.24
C HIS A 49 -19.69 6.98 -6.57
N LEU A 50 -20.01 5.88 -7.25
CA LEU A 50 -20.88 4.83 -6.71
C LEU A 50 -20.08 3.72 -6.00
N LYS A 51 -18.79 3.55 -6.30
CA LYS A 51 -17.96 2.49 -5.71
C LYS A 51 -17.96 2.55 -4.19
N TRP A 52 -17.74 3.73 -3.59
CA TRP A 52 -17.71 3.87 -2.14
C TRP A 52 -19.06 3.55 -1.49
N LEU A 53 -20.17 3.98 -2.14
CA LEU A 53 -21.52 3.70 -1.66
C LEU A 53 -21.82 2.21 -1.68
N LEU A 54 -21.46 1.52 -2.77
CA LEU A 54 -21.67 0.08 -2.91
C LEU A 54 -20.82 -0.72 -1.92
N ARG A 55 -19.55 -0.36 -1.71
CA ARG A 55 -18.70 -0.97 -0.67
C ARG A 55 -19.31 -0.83 0.71
N ARG A 56 -19.78 0.36 1.07
CA ARG A 56 -20.47 0.58 2.35
C ARG A 56 -21.70 -0.31 2.47
N LYS A 57 -22.49 -0.42 1.40
CA LYS A 57 -23.67 -1.29 1.39
C LYS A 57 -23.34 -2.78 1.50
N LEU A 58 -22.29 -3.24 0.82
CA LEU A 58 -21.79 -4.61 0.97
C LEU A 58 -21.34 -4.88 2.42
N LYS A 59 -20.67 -3.93 3.07
CA LYS A 59 -20.26 -4.06 4.46
C LYS A 59 -21.46 -4.09 5.42
N GLU A 60 -22.49 -3.27 5.20
CA GLU A 60 -23.75 -3.32 5.94
C GLU A 60 -24.43 -4.70 5.81
N VAL A 61 -24.43 -5.29 4.61
CA VAL A 61 -24.98 -6.65 4.36
C VAL A 61 -24.18 -7.70 5.10
N HIS A 62 -22.85 -7.64 5.01
CA HIS A 62 -21.98 -8.57 5.74
C HIS A 62 -22.22 -8.50 7.24
N THR A 63 -22.27 -7.30 7.83
CA THR A 63 -22.54 -7.12 9.25
C THR A 63 -23.90 -7.70 9.68
N ARG A 64 -24.92 -7.54 8.81
CA ARG A 64 -26.28 -8.02 9.10
C ARG A 64 -26.44 -9.53 9.00
N PHE A 65 -25.88 -10.14 7.94
CA PHE A 65 -26.09 -11.56 7.62
C PHE A 65 -24.93 -12.45 8.03
N ARG A 66 -23.77 -11.88 8.36
CA ARG A 66 -22.54 -12.57 8.81
C ARG A 66 -22.05 -13.66 7.85
N HIS A 67 -22.37 -13.55 6.56
CA HIS A 67 -21.82 -14.45 5.55
C HIS A 67 -20.31 -14.20 5.39
N THR A 68 -19.56 -15.26 5.16
CA THR A 68 -18.18 -15.12 4.71
C THR A 68 -18.18 -14.54 3.30
N LEU A 69 -17.49 -13.40 3.12
CA LEU A 69 -17.31 -12.77 1.81
C LEU A 69 -15.87 -12.92 1.36
N VAL A 70 -15.67 -13.51 0.19
CA VAL A 70 -14.38 -13.51 -0.50
C VAL A 70 -14.46 -12.53 -1.64
N TYR A 71 -13.61 -11.51 -1.60
CA TYR A 71 -13.63 -10.38 -2.52
C TYR A 71 -12.30 -10.29 -3.27
N VAL A 72 -12.28 -10.61 -4.55
CA VAL A 72 -11.10 -10.51 -5.42
C VAL A 72 -11.11 -9.14 -6.11
N THR A 73 -10.02 -8.42 -6.01
CA THR A 73 -9.83 -7.11 -6.65
C THR A 73 -8.37 -6.81 -6.88
N HIS A 74 -8.05 -6.01 -7.89
CA HIS A 74 -6.75 -5.39 -8.10
C HIS A 74 -6.66 -3.97 -7.51
N ASP A 75 -7.76 -3.42 -6.99
CA ASP A 75 -7.79 -2.10 -6.36
C ASP A 75 -7.47 -2.23 -4.87
N GLN A 76 -6.26 -1.77 -4.49
CA GLN A 76 -5.82 -1.78 -3.09
C GLN A 76 -6.77 -1.02 -2.16
N ASN A 77 -7.37 0.09 -2.62
CA ASN A 77 -8.29 0.88 -1.79
C ASN A 77 -9.57 0.10 -1.49
N GLU A 78 -10.03 -0.71 -2.46
CA GLU A 78 -11.15 -1.62 -2.22
C GLU A 78 -10.80 -2.65 -1.16
N ALA A 79 -9.65 -3.34 -1.31
CA ALA A 79 -9.21 -4.37 -0.38
C ALA A 79 -9.02 -3.81 1.04
N LEU A 80 -8.26 -2.73 1.19
CA LEU A 80 -7.88 -2.16 2.48
C LEU A 80 -9.06 -1.54 3.25
N THR A 81 -10.08 -1.04 2.56
CA THR A 81 -11.25 -0.40 3.21
C THR A 81 -12.39 -1.36 3.48
N PHE A 82 -12.45 -2.48 2.78
CA PHE A 82 -13.56 -3.43 2.87
C PHE A 82 -13.23 -4.62 3.76
N ALA A 83 -12.06 -5.23 3.62
CA ALA A 83 -11.75 -6.53 4.19
C ALA A 83 -11.28 -6.46 5.66
N ASP A 84 -11.63 -7.48 6.44
CA ASP A 84 -11.06 -7.71 7.77
C ASP A 84 -9.65 -8.33 7.65
N LYS A 85 -9.46 -9.18 6.62
CA LYS A 85 -8.16 -9.76 6.25
C LYS A 85 -7.97 -9.68 4.75
N VAL A 86 -6.75 -9.37 4.34
CA VAL A 86 -6.34 -9.25 2.95
C VAL A 86 -5.30 -10.32 2.65
N VAL A 87 -5.50 -11.04 1.54
CA VAL A 87 -4.52 -11.97 0.96
C VAL A 87 -3.88 -11.27 -0.23
N VAL A 88 -2.57 -11.04 -0.18
CA VAL A 88 -1.83 -10.52 -1.32
C VAL A 88 -1.20 -11.68 -2.08
N MET A 89 -1.49 -11.75 -3.38
CA MET A 89 -0.93 -12.74 -4.28
C MET A 89 0.06 -12.08 -5.25
N TYR A 90 1.16 -12.75 -5.50
CA TYR A 90 2.16 -12.34 -6.49
C TYR A 90 2.73 -13.56 -7.21
N ASN A 91 2.76 -13.52 -8.54
CA ASN A 91 3.21 -14.64 -9.41
C ASN A 91 2.54 -15.99 -9.09
N GLY A 92 1.25 -15.98 -8.72
CA GLY A 92 0.49 -17.19 -8.40
C GLY A 92 0.67 -17.72 -6.96
N GLU A 93 1.50 -17.06 -6.16
CA GLU A 93 1.76 -17.42 -4.76
C GLU A 93 1.14 -16.42 -3.79
N VAL A 94 0.71 -16.89 -2.63
CA VAL A 94 0.32 -16.04 -1.51
C VAL A 94 1.59 -15.52 -0.83
N VAL A 95 1.85 -14.22 -0.93
CA VAL A 95 3.05 -13.60 -0.35
C VAL A 95 2.81 -13.01 1.04
N GLN A 96 1.57 -12.64 1.36
CA GLN A 96 1.19 -12.22 2.71
C GLN A 96 -0.33 -12.37 2.91
N LEU A 97 -0.72 -12.76 4.11
CA LEU A 97 -2.08 -12.70 4.65
C LEU A 97 -2.04 -11.90 5.95
N GLY A 98 -2.90 -10.92 6.11
CA GLY A 98 -2.97 -10.11 7.32
C GLY A 98 -4.10 -9.08 7.28
N THR A 99 -4.20 -8.30 8.34
CA THR A 99 -5.07 -7.12 8.38
C THR A 99 -4.52 -6.03 7.47
N PRO A 100 -5.35 -5.07 7.02
CA PRO A 100 -4.88 -3.89 6.30
C PRO A 100 -3.70 -3.18 6.98
N GLN A 101 -3.75 -3.05 8.31
CA GLN A 101 -2.71 -2.42 9.10
C GLN A 101 -1.39 -3.21 9.05
N GLU A 102 -1.42 -4.54 9.22
CA GLU A 102 -0.23 -5.38 9.15
C GLU A 102 0.44 -5.33 7.77
N LEU A 103 -0.36 -5.33 6.69
CA LEU A 103 0.17 -5.20 5.33
C LEU A 103 0.81 -3.83 5.08
N PHE A 104 0.29 -2.80 5.70
CA PHE A 104 0.84 -1.45 5.60
C PHE A 104 2.09 -1.28 6.46
N GLU A 105 2.05 -1.67 7.73
CA GLU A 105 3.14 -1.40 8.68
C GLU A 105 4.31 -2.36 8.52
N ARG A 106 4.05 -3.64 8.25
CA ARG A 106 5.07 -4.70 8.13
C ARG A 106 4.84 -5.58 6.89
N PRO A 107 5.03 -5.03 5.69
CA PRO A 107 4.93 -5.83 4.47
C PRO A 107 6.02 -6.92 4.46
N ALA A 108 5.58 -8.18 4.46
CA ALA A 108 6.46 -9.35 4.51
C ALA A 108 7.24 -9.56 3.20
N HIS A 109 6.83 -8.92 2.13
CA HIS A 109 7.45 -9.00 0.82
C HIS A 109 7.55 -7.62 0.17
N ARG A 110 8.63 -7.37 -0.57
CA ARG A 110 8.86 -6.12 -1.30
C ARG A 110 7.67 -5.71 -2.16
N PHE A 111 7.05 -6.68 -2.85
CA PHE A 111 5.86 -6.42 -3.66
C PHE A 111 4.71 -5.86 -2.82
N VAL A 112 4.48 -6.40 -1.62
CA VAL A 112 3.43 -5.88 -0.71
C VAL A 112 3.71 -4.44 -0.31
N GLY A 113 4.95 -4.11 0.05
CA GLY A 113 5.36 -2.75 0.37
C GLY A 113 5.17 -1.77 -0.80
N TYR A 114 5.48 -2.22 -2.02
CA TYR A 114 5.28 -1.45 -3.25
C TYR A 114 3.79 -1.28 -3.59
N PHE A 115 3.03 -2.37 -3.52
CA PHE A 115 1.64 -2.41 -3.96
C PHE A 115 0.67 -1.76 -2.97
N ILE A 116 0.90 -1.94 -1.66
CA ILE A 116 0.06 -1.39 -0.59
C ILE A 116 0.56 0.00 -0.20
N GLY A 117 -0.28 1.01 -0.38
CA GLY A 117 0.01 2.42 -0.11
C GLY A 117 0.08 3.26 -1.38
N SER A 118 -0.24 4.55 -1.26
CA SER A 118 -0.21 5.51 -2.36
C SER A 118 0.42 6.82 -1.89
N PRO A 119 1.67 7.07 -2.28
CA PRO A 119 2.56 6.19 -3.05
C PRO A 119 3.03 4.95 -2.29
N GLY A 120 3.55 3.94 -3.01
CA GLY A 120 4.14 2.76 -2.41
C GLY A 120 5.42 3.04 -1.62
N MET A 121 5.89 2.04 -0.88
CA MET A 121 7.11 2.10 -0.08
C MET A 121 8.35 2.40 -0.94
N ASN A 122 9.26 3.23 -0.44
CA ASN A 122 10.58 3.41 -1.03
C ASN A 122 11.44 2.17 -0.74
N PHE A 123 12.27 1.79 -1.72
CA PHE A 123 13.26 0.72 -1.54
C PHE A 123 14.63 1.23 -1.98
N LEU A 124 15.62 1.12 -1.10
CA LEU A 124 17.00 1.53 -1.33
C LEU A 124 17.90 0.31 -1.23
N SER A 125 18.66 0.04 -2.29
CA SER A 125 19.69 -0.99 -2.23
C SER A 125 20.72 -0.64 -1.16
N CYS A 126 21.16 -1.65 -0.42
CA CYS A 126 22.10 -1.49 0.66
C CYS A 126 23.03 -2.69 0.78
N SER A 127 24.11 -2.51 1.49
CA SER A 127 25.12 -3.51 1.78
C SER A 127 25.48 -3.49 3.27
N LEU A 128 26.06 -4.59 3.76
CA LEU A 128 26.55 -4.65 5.14
C LEU A 128 27.87 -3.87 5.27
N ASP A 129 27.96 -3.07 6.32
CA ASP A 129 29.17 -2.42 6.77
C ASP A 129 29.54 -2.94 8.18
N ALA A 130 30.73 -2.58 8.67
CA ALA A 130 31.19 -2.98 10.00
C ALA A 130 30.25 -2.44 11.11
N ASP A 131 29.75 -1.22 10.92
CA ASP A 131 29.00 -0.45 11.92
C ASP A 131 27.49 -0.40 11.65
N GLY A 132 26.99 -1.04 10.59
CA GLY A 132 25.57 -1.01 10.25
C GLY A 132 25.26 -1.43 8.82
N VAL A 133 24.18 -0.87 8.28
CA VAL A 133 23.75 -1.08 6.90
C VAL A 133 24.02 0.18 6.11
N ARG A 134 24.90 0.10 5.11
CA ARG A 134 25.25 1.19 4.20
C ARG A 134 24.27 1.27 3.05
N ILE A 135 23.73 2.44 2.80
CA ILE A 135 22.93 2.71 1.57
C ILE A 135 23.89 2.81 0.40
N ASP A 136 23.71 1.96 -0.61
CA ASP A 136 24.62 1.85 -1.76
C ASP A 136 24.72 3.19 -2.54
N GLY A 137 25.97 3.55 -2.89
CA GLY A 137 26.26 4.80 -3.59
C GLY A 137 26.15 6.06 -2.71
N THR A 138 26.17 5.88 -1.38
CA THR A 138 26.22 6.97 -0.40
C THR A 138 27.21 6.63 0.72
N ASP A 139 27.58 7.64 1.53
CA ASP A 139 28.37 7.42 2.75
C ASP A 139 27.50 7.13 3.98
N ALA A 140 26.19 7.01 3.78
CA ALA A 140 25.22 6.83 4.84
C ALA A 140 25.24 5.40 5.40
N VAL A 141 25.56 5.25 6.68
CA VAL A 141 25.45 4.00 7.43
C VAL A 141 24.32 4.17 8.44
N LEU A 142 23.30 3.33 8.32
CA LEU A 142 22.18 3.26 9.26
C LEU A 142 22.47 2.20 10.33
N GLY A 143 21.89 2.36 11.50
CA GLY A 143 22.15 1.62 12.72
C GLY A 143 22.43 0.13 12.61
N ASP A 144 23.04 -0.40 13.64
CA ASP A 144 23.59 -1.76 13.74
C ASP A 144 22.53 -2.86 14.01
N HIS A 145 21.32 -2.46 14.37
CA HIS A 145 20.27 -3.41 14.80
C HIS A 145 19.84 -4.40 13.70
N TRP A 146 20.09 -4.10 12.41
CA TRP A 146 19.82 -5.05 11.33
C TRP A 146 20.99 -6.00 11.03
N LEU A 147 22.19 -5.74 11.58
CA LEU A 147 23.38 -6.54 11.28
C LEU A 147 23.20 -8.03 11.62
N ALA A 148 22.57 -8.32 12.76
CA ALA A 148 22.33 -9.71 13.17
C ALA A 148 21.43 -10.43 12.16
N ALA A 149 20.29 -9.84 11.81
CA ALA A 149 19.36 -10.42 10.85
C ALA A 149 19.97 -10.56 9.44
N ALA A 150 20.75 -9.57 8.99
CA ALA A 150 21.34 -9.59 7.66
C ALA A 150 22.46 -10.63 7.50
N ARG A 151 23.18 -10.96 8.57
CA ARG A 151 24.27 -11.99 8.56
C ARG A 151 23.75 -13.39 8.26
N ASP A 152 22.48 -13.67 8.55
CA ASP A 152 21.86 -14.97 8.25
C ASP A 152 21.53 -15.14 6.75
N PHE A 153 21.72 -14.06 5.94
CA PHE A 153 21.45 -14.06 4.51
C PHE A 153 22.69 -13.65 3.68
N PRO A 154 23.79 -14.41 3.74
CA PRO A 154 25.02 -14.07 3.03
C PRO A 154 24.81 -14.11 1.52
N GLY A 155 25.16 -13.01 0.83
CA GLY A 155 25.03 -12.88 -0.63
C GLY A 155 23.64 -12.53 -1.13
N ALA A 156 22.65 -12.39 -0.25
CA ALA A 156 21.33 -11.91 -0.64
C ALA A 156 21.38 -10.42 -1.07
N LYS A 157 20.50 -10.06 -1.98
CA LYS A 157 20.27 -8.65 -2.32
C LYS A 157 19.53 -7.96 -1.17
N LEU A 158 20.24 -7.07 -0.49
CA LEU A 158 19.64 -6.30 0.62
C LEU A 158 19.00 -5.01 0.13
N GLU A 159 17.84 -4.68 0.67
CA GLU A 159 17.13 -3.43 0.41
C GLU A 159 16.52 -2.90 1.71
N LEU A 160 16.69 -1.61 1.99
CA LEU A 160 15.95 -0.90 3.04
C LEU A 160 14.61 -0.43 2.48
N GLY A 161 13.54 -0.72 3.19
CA GLY A 161 12.18 -0.27 2.86
C GLY A 161 11.69 0.79 3.86
N ILE A 162 11.22 1.93 3.36
CA ILE A 162 10.58 2.96 4.19
C ILE A 162 9.42 3.60 3.45
N ARG A 163 8.31 3.80 4.15
CA ARG A 163 7.16 4.47 3.55
C ARG A 163 7.37 5.98 3.47
N PRO A 164 6.81 6.63 2.43
CA PRO A 164 6.90 8.08 2.26
C PRO A 164 6.41 8.88 3.47
N GLU A 165 5.43 8.37 4.20
CA GLU A 165 4.88 8.97 5.42
C GLU A 165 5.87 8.99 6.59
N PHE A 166 6.90 8.14 6.57
CA PHE A 166 7.89 8.00 7.64
C PHE A 166 9.26 8.55 7.26
N VAL A 167 9.36 9.20 6.11
CA VAL A 167 10.54 9.97 5.68
C VAL A 167 10.36 11.41 6.14
N SER A 168 11.18 11.86 7.06
CA SER A 168 11.19 13.26 7.50
C SER A 168 12.16 14.09 6.65
N LEU A 169 11.78 15.33 6.38
CA LEU A 169 12.61 16.32 5.69
C LEU A 169 12.97 17.44 6.67
N SER A 170 14.26 17.77 6.78
CA SER A 170 14.75 18.82 7.66
C SER A 170 15.78 19.68 6.94
N SER A 171 15.87 20.94 7.33
CA SER A 171 17.00 21.82 7.00
C SER A 171 18.18 21.65 7.97
N SER A 172 17.97 20.95 9.11
CA SER A 172 19.02 20.68 10.11
C SER A 172 19.99 19.61 9.63
N THR A 173 21.27 19.74 9.97
CA THR A 173 22.36 18.80 9.67
C THR A 173 22.68 17.94 10.89
N ASP A 174 21.71 17.20 11.40
CA ASP A 174 21.99 16.23 12.45
C ASP A 174 22.80 15.04 11.92
N LEU A 175 23.61 14.42 12.79
CA LEU A 175 24.53 13.31 12.44
C LEU A 175 23.87 12.10 11.76
N THR A 176 22.56 11.98 11.86
CA THR A 176 21.77 10.89 11.25
C THR A 176 21.06 11.33 9.98
N SER A 177 21.24 12.57 9.54
CA SER A 177 20.53 13.12 8.38
C SER A 177 21.28 12.85 7.08
N LEU A 178 20.54 12.46 6.05
CA LEU A 178 21.03 12.07 4.74
C LEU A 178 20.80 13.24 3.76
N PRO A 179 21.87 13.93 3.29
CA PRO A 179 21.70 15.05 2.36
C PRO A 179 21.16 14.57 1.03
N ALA A 180 20.03 15.11 0.60
CA ALA A 180 19.38 14.78 -0.65
C ALA A 180 19.02 16.02 -1.46
N ARG A 181 18.97 15.87 -2.78
CA ARG A 181 18.52 16.91 -3.69
C ARG A 181 17.03 16.71 -3.97
N ILE A 182 16.24 17.76 -3.78
CA ILE A 182 14.82 17.77 -4.15
C ILE A 182 14.72 17.93 -5.67
N THR A 183 14.02 17.02 -6.30
CA THR A 183 13.82 17.01 -7.75
C THR A 183 12.41 17.41 -8.17
N ARG A 184 11.43 17.23 -7.28
CA ARG A 184 10.04 17.56 -7.54
C ARG A 184 9.25 17.74 -6.26
N VAL A 185 8.33 18.70 -6.26
CA VAL A 185 7.31 18.89 -5.23
C VAL A 185 5.96 18.96 -5.93
N GLU A 186 5.03 18.11 -5.51
CA GLU A 186 3.65 18.04 -6.04
C GLU A 186 2.69 18.34 -4.89
N ASP A 187 1.89 19.39 -5.05
CA ASP A 187 0.80 19.68 -4.13
C ASP A 187 -0.46 18.93 -4.59
N LEU A 188 -0.95 18.03 -3.75
CA LEU A 188 -2.11 17.19 -4.03
C LEU A 188 -3.37 17.64 -3.26
N GLY A 189 -3.31 18.83 -2.67
CA GLY A 189 -4.42 19.48 -1.97
C GLY A 189 -4.57 19.06 -0.51
N ASN A 190 -4.36 17.81 -0.16
CA ASN A 190 -4.43 17.28 1.19
C ASN A 190 -3.06 16.84 1.76
N TYR A 191 -2.03 16.83 0.95
CA TYR A 191 -0.63 16.65 1.30
C TYR A 191 0.28 17.05 0.15
N LYS A 192 1.55 17.28 0.43
CA LYS A 192 2.59 17.48 -0.57
C LYS A 192 3.42 16.23 -0.73
N LEU A 193 3.68 15.83 -1.97
CA LEU A 193 4.56 14.73 -2.31
C LEU A 193 5.90 15.29 -2.81
N VAL A 194 6.95 15.05 -2.04
CA VAL A 194 8.30 15.47 -2.37
C VAL A 194 9.07 14.28 -2.95
N THR A 195 9.67 14.48 -4.12
CA THR A 195 10.61 13.52 -4.71
C THR A 195 12.03 14.02 -4.48
N ALA A 196 12.85 13.19 -3.86
CA ALA A 196 14.23 13.48 -3.52
C ALA A 196 15.21 12.48 -4.11
N GLN A 197 16.40 12.92 -4.46
CA GLN A 197 17.52 12.12 -4.94
C GLN A 197 18.57 11.98 -3.85
N LEU A 198 18.81 10.75 -3.39
CA LEU A 198 19.83 10.37 -2.43
C LEU A 198 20.84 9.44 -3.11
N GLY A 199 22.00 9.93 -3.50
CA GLY A 199 22.92 9.18 -4.34
C GLY A 199 22.23 8.68 -5.61
N PRO A 200 22.28 7.37 -5.93
CA PRO A 200 21.59 6.79 -7.07
C PRO A 200 20.09 6.57 -6.84
N HIS A 201 19.59 6.74 -5.61
CA HIS A 201 18.23 6.40 -5.24
C HIS A 201 17.27 7.57 -5.37
N THR A 202 16.09 7.31 -5.90
CA THR A 202 14.97 8.26 -5.90
C THR A 202 13.98 7.84 -4.83
N LEU A 203 13.65 8.76 -3.91
CA LEU A 203 12.72 8.54 -2.82
C LEU A 203 11.56 9.52 -2.88
N LYS A 204 10.47 9.11 -2.28
CA LYS A 204 9.31 9.97 -2.03
C LYS A 204 9.16 10.20 -0.53
N ALA A 205 8.83 11.43 -0.17
CA ALA A 205 8.42 11.81 1.18
C ALA A 205 7.08 12.51 1.11
N LYS A 206 6.23 12.25 2.10
CA LYS A 206 4.92 12.87 2.21
C LYS A 206 4.95 13.90 3.32
N LEU A 207 4.57 15.13 2.99
CA LEU A 207 4.46 16.24 3.93
C LEU A 207 2.99 16.63 4.10
N ASP A 208 2.66 17.16 5.25
CA ASP A 208 1.35 17.76 5.49
C ASP A 208 1.10 18.92 4.53
N GLU A 209 -0.16 19.26 4.24
CA GLU A 209 -0.51 20.31 3.27
C GLU A 209 0.08 21.67 3.65
N ASP A 210 0.10 21.98 4.94
CA ASP A 210 0.61 23.25 5.48
C ASP A 210 2.13 23.28 5.64
N ALA A 211 2.82 22.13 5.48
CA ALA A 211 4.27 22.07 5.65
C ALA A 211 5.00 22.80 4.51
N GLU A 212 6.02 23.56 4.84
CA GLU A 212 6.90 24.19 3.87
C GLU A 212 7.79 23.12 3.21
N ALA A 213 7.70 22.99 1.90
CA ALA A 213 8.50 22.03 1.15
C ALA A 213 9.88 22.66 0.82
N PRO A 214 10.99 21.93 1.05
CA PRO A 214 12.32 22.41 0.68
C PRO A 214 12.45 22.62 -0.83
N ALA A 215 13.08 23.73 -1.25
CA ALA A 215 13.16 24.09 -2.67
C ALA A 215 14.16 23.25 -3.47
N GLU A 216 15.38 23.04 -2.97
CA GLU A 216 16.46 22.38 -3.72
C GLU A 216 17.14 21.24 -2.97
N ARG A 217 17.33 21.39 -1.66
CA ARG A 217 18.05 20.44 -0.80
C ARG A 217 17.33 20.26 0.52
N ALA A 218 17.37 19.04 1.03
CA ALA A 218 16.90 18.69 2.35
C ALA A 218 17.75 17.57 2.93
N ASN A 219 17.75 17.46 4.23
CA ASN A 219 18.26 16.29 4.92
C ASN A 219 17.12 15.33 5.20
N LEU A 220 17.25 14.10 4.71
CA LEU A 220 16.30 13.04 4.97
C LEU A 220 16.62 12.35 6.29
N ALA A 221 15.61 12.08 7.09
CA ALA A 221 15.73 11.21 8.24
C ALA A 221 14.70 10.08 8.13
N PHE A 222 15.15 8.87 8.44
CA PHE A 222 14.32 7.67 8.42
C PHE A 222 13.95 7.29 9.86
N ALA A 223 12.67 7.13 10.13
CA ALA A 223 12.20 6.67 11.43
C ALA A 223 12.69 5.22 11.67
N PRO A 224 13.60 4.94 12.66
CA PRO A 224 14.20 3.61 12.80
C PRO A 224 13.17 2.50 12.97
N ALA A 225 12.14 2.73 13.80
CA ALA A 225 11.07 1.76 14.04
C ALA A 225 10.16 1.50 12.83
N ARG A 226 10.30 2.30 11.75
CA ARG A 226 9.49 2.23 10.53
C ARG A 226 10.34 1.94 9.28
N THR A 227 11.64 1.74 9.46
CA THR A 227 12.57 1.34 8.41
C THR A 227 12.79 -0.16 8.52
N LEU A 228 12.53 -0.87 7.43
CA LEU A 228 12.52 -2.33 7.36
C LEU A 228 13.66 -2.83 6.46
N LEU A 229 14.25 -3.98 6.80
CA LEU A 229 15.29 -4.60 5.98
C LEU A 229 14.75 -5.84 5.26
N TYR A 230 15.05 -5.92 3.98
CA TYR A 230 14.66 -7.02 3.10
C TYR A 230 15.90 -7.72 2.54
N ALA A 231 15.83 -9.05 2.46
CA ALA A 231 16.77 -9.89 1.74
C ALA A 231 16.02 -10.63 0.62
N ASP A 232 16.48 -10.50 -0.62
CA ASP A 232 15.83 -11.06 -1.83
C ASP A 232 14.31 -10.77 -1.91
N GLY A 233 13.94 -9.56 -1.47
CA GLY A 233 12.57 -9.09 -1.45
C GLY A 233 11.70 -9.60 -0.30
N ARG A 234 12.23 -10.34 0.67
CA ARG A 234 11.54 -10.81 1.88
C ARG A 234 12.00 -10.03 3.12
N LEU A 235 11.07 -9.68 3.96
CA LEU A 235 11.34 -8.97 5.23
C LEU A 235 12.17 -9.84 6.15
N ILE A 236 13.28 -9.29 6.68
CA ILE A 236 14.18 -9.98 7.62
C ILE A 236 14.41 -9.19 8.92
N GLY A 237 14.03 -7.90 8.97
CA GLY A 237 14.24 -7.06 10.15
C GLY A 237 13.31 -5.84 10.21
#